data_d5dcdbd5854a9179b1415947dbbc7c0d
#
_entry.id   d5dcdbd5854a9179b1415947dbbc7c0d
#
_cell.length_a   1.000
_cell.length_b   1.000
_cell.length_c   1.000
_cell.angle_alpha   90.00
_cell.angle_beta   90.00
_cell.angle_gamma   90.00
#
_symmetry.space_group_name_H-M   'P 1'
#
loop_
_entity.id
_entity.type
_entity.pdbx_description
1 polymer ?
#
loop_
_entity_poly.entity_id
_entity_poly.type
_entity_poly.pdbx_seq_one_letter_code
_entity_poly.pdbx_strand_id
1 'polypeptide(L)'
;MATLYIDVDDTLVIWGADGESWEINGSVIEFAKRWEGKIVVWSGGGLEYADTWARRALPMVKWTASPKFNPPVKDGDVFIDDSPFEAWRHASIDPRELP
;
A
#
# COMPACT_ATOMS: atom_id res chain seq x y z
N MET A 1 13.77 -2.80 11.80
CA MET A 1 12.92 -3.69 11.01
C MET A 1 12.49 -2.99 9.73
N ALA A 2 12.35 -3.73 8.67
CA ALA A 2 11.91 -3.19 7.38
C ALA A 2 10.44 -2.77 7.43
N THR A 3 10.11 -1.78 6.64
CA THR A 3 8.76 -1.25 6.53
C THR A 3 8.17 -1.59 5.16
N LEU A 4 6.90 -2.02 5.17
CA LEU A 4 6.11 -2.21 3.97
C LEU A 4 5.19 -0.99 3.82
N TYR A 5 5.33 -0.28 2.70
CA TYR A 5 4.46 0.84 2.35
C TYR A 5 3.47 0.38 1.30
N ILE A 6 2.19 0.58 1.55
CA ILE A 6 1.12 0.14 0.64
C ILE A 6 0.32 1.36 0.21
N ASP A 7 0.33 1.63 -1.10
CA ASP A 7 -0.52 2.64 -1.73
C ASP A 7 -1.98 2.20 -1.69
N VAL A 8 -2.91 3.14 -1.76
CA VAL A 8 -4.34 2.83 -1.72
C VAL A 8 -4.90 2.64 -3.13
N ASP A 9 -5.03 3.73 -3.90
CA ASP A 9 -5.70 3.68 -5.21
C ASP A 9 -4.92 2.84 -6.22
N ASP A 10 -5.63 1.92 -6.88
CA ASP A 10 -5.09 0.99 -7.87
C ASP A 10 -3.95 0.09 -7.35
N THR A 11 -3.87 -0.06 -6.04
CA THR A 11 -2.93 -0.94 -5.34
C THR A 11 -3.69 -1.79 -4.33
N LEU A 12 -4.03 -1.23 -3.16
CA LEU A 12 -4.85 -1.92 -2.16
C LEU A 12 -6.30 -2.03 -2.62
N VAL A 13 -6.79 -1.00 -3.29
CA VAL A 13 -8.14 -0.89 -3.84
C VAL A 13 -8.05 -0.79 -5.35
N ILE A 14 -8.74 -1.67 -6.06
CA ILE A 14 -8.80 -1.66 -7.52
C ILE A 14 -10.12 -1.02 -7.93
N TRP A 15 -10.03 0.09 -8.64
CA TRP A 15 -11.21 0.81 -9.12
C TRP A 15 -11.68 0.26 -10.45
N GLY A 16 -13.00 0.16 -10.63
CA GLY A 16 -13.59 -0.22 -11.90
C GLY A 16 -13.51 0.90 -12.93
N ALA A 17 -13.79 0.56 -14.19
CA ALA A 17 -13.77 1.53 -15.29
C ALA A 17 -14.81 2.64 -15.13
N ASP A 18 -15.86 2.41 -14.36
CA ASP A 18 -16.90 3.40 -14.06
C ASP A 18 -16.45 4.44 -13.01
N GLY A 19 -15.31 4.22 -12.35
CA GLY A 19 -14.80 5.11 -11.30
C GLY A 19 -15.59 5.04 -9.99
N GLU A 20 -16.57 4.15 -9.89
CA GLU A 20 -17.43 4.02 -8.70
C GLU A 20 -17.33 2.64 -8.05
N SER A 21 -17.29 1.59 -8.85
CA SER A 21 -17.13 0.25 -8.33
C SER A 21 -15.68 0.01 -7.91
N TRP A 22 -15.50 -0.86 -6.91
CA TRP A 22 -14.16 -1.15 -6.39
C TRP A 22 -14.13 -2.55 -5.80
N GLU A 23 -12.92 -3.08 -5.71
CA GLU A 23 -12.67 -4.33 -5.00
C GLU A 23 -11.33 -4.23 -4.27
N ILE A 24 -11.18 -5.01 -3.20
CA ILE A 24 -9.93 -5.09 -2.46
C ILE A 24 -8.99 -6.04 -3.19
N ASN A 25 -7.73 -5.64 -3.34
CA ASN A 25 -6.74 -6.47 -4.02
C ASN A 25 -6.24 -7.58 -3.09
N GLY A 26 -6.74 -8.79 -3.31
CA GLY A 26 -6.39 -9.95 -2.48
C GLY A 26 -4.90 -10.29 -2.48
N SER A 27 -4.20 -10.04 -3.57
CA SER A 27 -2.75 -10.29 -3.65
C SER A 27 -1.97 -9.39 -2.70
N VAL A 28 -2.37 -8.13 -2.58
CA VAL A 28 -1.76 -7.19 -1.64
C VAL A 28 -2.07 -7.61 -0.19
N ILE A 29 -3.30 -8.03 0.07
CA ILE A 29 -3.70 -8.53 1.40
C ILE A 29 -2.81 -9.71 1.81
N GLU A 30 -2.64 -10.69 0.91
CA GLU A 30 -1.82 -11.87 1.22
C GLU A 30 -0.36 -11.52 1.42
N PHE A 31 0.17 -10.57 0.68
CA PHE A 31 1.52 -10.07 0.88
C PHE A 31 1.68 -9.43 2.26
N ALA A 32 0.73 -8.57 2.63
CA ALA A 32 0.74 -7.88 3.93
C ALA A 32 0.65 -8.86 5.10
N LYS A 33 -0.17 -9.90 4.97
CA LYS A 33 -0.33 -10.91 6.03
C LYS A 33 0.97 -11.67 6.32
N ARG A 34 1.85 -11.79 5.32
CA ARG A 34 3.14 -12.48 5.46
C ARG A 34 4.29 -11.55 5.83
N TRP A 35 4.03 -10.24 5.86
CA TRP A 35 5.07 -9.27 6.16
C TRP A 35 5.43 -9.30 7.65
N GLU A 36 6.72 -9.40 7.95
CA GLU A 36 7.23 -9.34 9.31
C GLU A 36 7.89 -7.99 9.53
N GLY A 37 7.15 -7.03 10.05
CA GLY A 37 7.66 -5.70 10.28
C GLY A 37 6.54 -4.69 10.29
N LYS A 38 6.92 -3.43 10.17
CA LYS A 38 5.96 -2.32 10.17
C LYS A 38 5.25 -2.24 8.83
N ILE A 39 3.95 -1.97 8.87
CA ILE A 39 3.14 -1.72 7.67
C ILE A 39 2.59 -0.31 7.74
N VAL A 40 2.79 0.45 6.68
CA VAL A 40 2.25 1.79 6.50
C VAL A 40 1.33 1.77 5.29
N VAL A 41 0.06 2.12 5.49
CA VAL A 41 -0.88 2.34 4.39
C VAL A 41 -0.93 3.85 4.17
N TRP A 42 -0.64 4.29 2.96
CA TRP A 42 -0.53 5.72 2.68
C TRP A 42 -1.17 6.10 1.35
N SER A 43 -1.51 7.38 1.22
CA SER A 43 -2.17 7.89 0.02
C SER A 43 -1.88 9.37 -0.18
N GLY A 44 -1.82 9.79 -1.44
CA GLY A 44 -1.81 11.20 -1.81
C GLY A 44 -3.10 11.91 -1.39
N GLY A 45 -4.18 11.17 -1.14
CA GLY A 45 -5.45 11.69 -0.62
C GLY A 45 -5.43 12.01 0.88
N GLY A 46 -4.34 11.68 1.58
CA GLY A 46 -4.14 12.04 2.97
C GLY A 46 -4.35 10.90 3.95
N LEU A 47 -4.08 11.20 5.22
CA LEU A 47 -4.11 10.23 6.31
C LEU A 47 -5.50 9.62 6.51
N GLU A 48 -6.54 10.44 6.55
CA GLU A 48 -7.90 9.94 6.81
C GLU A 48 -8.39 9.02 5.70
N TYR A 49 -8.06 9.33 4.47
CA TYR A 49 -8.39 8.50 3.33
C TYR A 49 -7.68 7.14 3.43
N ALA A 50 -6.39 7.15 3.72
CA ALA A 50 -5.62 5.93 3.89
C ALA A 50 -6.14 5.10 5.07
N ASP A 51 -6.46 5.74 6.19
CA ASP A 51 -7.00 5.06 7.38
C ASP A 51 -8.33 4.37 7.05
N THR A 52 -9.22 5.06 6.35
CA THR A 52 -10.53 4.51 5.97
C THR A 52 -10.38 3.22 5.16
N TRP A 53 -9.53 3.24 4.13
CA TRP A 53 -9.34 2.09 3.28
C TRP A 53 -8.57 0.95 3.97
N ALA A 54 -7.59 1.30 4.80
CA ALA A 54 -6.87 0.29 5.58
C ALA A 54 -7.80 -0.45 6.54
N ARG A 55 -8.72 0.26 7.19
CA ARG A 55 -9.71 -0.37 8.09
C ARG A 55 -10.61 -1.35 7.34
N ARG A 56 -10.97 -1.05 6.11
CA ARG A 56 -11.79 -1.93 5.28
C ARG A 56 -11.02 -3.14 4.79
N ALA A 57 -9.77 -2.92 4.36
CA ALA A 57 -9.00 -3.92 3.64
C ALA A 57 -8.10 -4.78 4.52
N LEU A 58 -7.56 -4.23 5.60
CA LEU A 58 -6.53 -4.87 6.42
C LEU A 58 -6.88 -4.93 7.91
N PRO A 59 -8.12 -5.32 8.28
CA PRO A 59 -8.47 -5.40 9.70
C PRO A 59 -7.72 -6.50 10.45
N MET A 60 -7.09 -7.45 9.72
CA MET A 60 -6.44 -8.62 10.29
C MET A 60 -4.96 -8.41 10.63
N VAL A 61 -4.36 -7.29 10.25
CA VAL A 61 -2.95 -7.01 10.54
C VAL A 61 -2.80 -5.64 11.18
N LYS A 62 -1.68 -5.40 11.84
CA LYS A 62 -1.36 -4.08 12.40
C LYS A 62 -0.77 -3.20 11.30
N TRP A 63 -1.28 -1.98 11.20
CA TRP A 63 -0.82 -0.99 10.25
C TRP A 63 -0.92 0.40 10.86
N THR A 64 -0.24 1.36 10.25
CA THR A 64 -0.45 2.79 10.52
C THR A 64 -0.82 3.46 9.21
N ALA A 65 -1.65 4.48 9.27
CA ALA A 65 -2.00 5.28 8.10
C ALA A 65 -1.13 6.53 8.02
N SER A 66 -0.89 7.03 6.81
CA SER A 66 -0.08 8.20 6.58
C SER A 66 -0.46 8.89 5.28
N PRO A 67 -0.31 10.21 5.17
CA PRO A 67 -0.25 10.82 3.85
C PRO A 67 1.05 10.40 3.18
N LYS A 68 1.11 10.44 1.86
CA LYS A 68 2.36 10.16 1.16
C LYS A 68 3.41 11.23 1.45
N PHE A 69 4.63 10.78 1.67
CA PHE A 69 5.79 11.64 1.91
C PHE A 69 7.00 10.98 1.25
N ASN A 70 8.16 11.54 1.43
CA ASN A 70 9.37 11.03 0.80
C ASN A 70 10.32 10.49 1.89
N PRO A 71 10.08 9.25 2.37
CA PRO A 71 10.89 8.70 3.45
C PRO A 71 12.28 8.29 2.97
N PRO A 72 13.27 8.29 3.86
CA PRO A 72 14.53 7.63 3.54
C PRO A 72 14.29 6.14 3.39
N VAL A 73 14.75 5.56 2.30
CA VAL A 73 14.61 4.12 2.04
C VAL A 73 15.68 3.37 2.81
N LYS A 74 15.26 2.41 3.64
CA LYS A 74 16.17 1.58 4.42
C LYS A 74 16.24 0.19 3.80
N ASP A 75 17.29 -0.55 4.13
CA ASP A 75 17.46 -1.91 3.64
C ASP A 75 16.25 -2.78 4.02
N GLY A 76 15.71 -3.45 3.03
CA GLY A 76 14.57 -4.33 3.21
C GLY A 76 13.20 -3.65 3.12
N ASP A 77 13.13 -2.33 3.05
CA ASP A 77 11.88 -1.62 2.83
C ASP A 77 11.30 -1.99 1.47
N VAL A 78 9.99 -2.18 1.41
CA VAL A 78 9.28 -2.52 0.18
C VAL A 78 8.10 -1.56 0.03
N PHE A 79 7.90 -1.10 -1.20
CA PHE A 79 6.81 -0.21 -1.56
C PHE A 79 5.94 -0.92 -2.59
N ILE A 80 4.66 -1.14 -2.28
CA ILE A 80 3.72 -1.65 -3.27
C ILE A 80 2.92 -0.46 -3.77
N ASP A 81 3.10 -0.14 -5.05
CA ASP A 81 2.54 1.06 -5.67
C ASP A 81 2.47 0.88 -7.18
N ASP A 82 1.35 1.27 -7.78
CA ASP A 82 1.17 1.21 -9.23
C ASP A 82 1.92 2.33 -9.96
N SER A 83 2.30 3.40 -9.24
CA SER A 83 2.99 4.56 -9.80
C SER A 83 3.99 5.14 -8.78
N PRO A 84 5.09 4.42 -8.52
CA PRO A 84 6.04 4.82 -7.47
C PRO A 84 6.81 6.09 -7.84
N PHE A 85 7.14 6.88 -6.81
CA PHE A 85 8.05 8.01 -6.97
C PHE A 85 9.46 7.51 -7.31
N GLU A 86 10.19 8.30 -8.07
CA GLU A 86 11.56 7.98 -8.49
C GLU A 86 12.46 7.62 -7.31
N ALA A 87 12.36 8.35 -6.22
CA ALA A 87 13.24 8.19 -5.06
C ALA A 87 13.22 6.78 -4.45
N TRP A 88 12.09 6.05 -4.56
CA TRP A 88 11.97 4.71 -3.98
C TRP A 88 11.48 3.65 -4.99
N ARG A 89 11.55 3.98 -6.28
CA ARG A 89 11.14 3.05 -7.35
C ARG A 89 11.94 1.74 -7.31
N HIS A 90 13.22 1.82 -6.97
CA HIS A 90 14.10 0.64 -6.90
C HIS A 90 13.66 -0.37 -5.84
N ALA A 91 12.89 0.05 -4.85
CA ALA A 91 12.36 -0.82 -3.79
C ALA A 91 10.88 -1.12 -3.96
N SER A 92 10.31 -0.84 -5.15
CA SER A 92 8.89 -0.95 -5.41
C SER A 92 8.52 -2.23 -6.15
N ILE A 93 7.31 -2.71 -5.84
CA ILE A 93 6.68 -3.82 -6.56
C ILE A 93 5.37 -3.27 -7.14
N ASP A 94 5.16 -3.49 -8.43
CA ASP A 94 3.87 -3.19 -9.06
C ASP A 94 2.84 -4.20 -8.53
N PRO A 95 1.69 -3.74 -8.01
CA PRO A 95 0.68 -4.65 -7.47
C PRO A 95 0.17 -5.67 -8.50
N ARG A 96 0.27 -5.37 -9.79
CA ARG A 96 -0.15 -6.29 -10.86
C ARG A 96 0.82 -7.46 -11.03
N GLU A 97 2.03 -7.36 -10.49
CA GLU A 97 3.04 -8.42 -10.54
C GLU A 97 2.94 -9.39 -9.35
N LEU A 98 2.09 -9.09 -8.37
CA LEU A 98 1.87 -9.99 -7.24
C LEU A 98 1.01 -11.17 -7.66
N PRO A 99 1.31 -12.39 -7.15
CA PRO A 99 0.54 -13.59 -7.49
C PRO A 99 -0.89 -13.55 -7.00
#